data_2056eea0e12cea5a9d90038ce1fdf060
#
_entry.id   2056eea0e12cea5a9d90038ce1fdf060
#
_cell.length_a   1.000
_cell.length_b   1.000
_cell.length_c   1.000
_cell.angle_alpha   90.00
_cell.angle_beta   90.00
_cell.angle_gamma   90.00
#
_symmetry.space_group_name_H-M   'P 1'
#
loop_
_entity.id
_entity.type
_entity.pdbx_description
1 polymer ?
#
loop_
_entity_poly.entity_id
_entity_poly.type
_entity_poly.pdbx_seq_one_letter_code
_entity_poly.pdbx_strand_id
1 'polypeptide(L)'
;MIQRAARDFAQNECLPGVIERDEKQQFPREQIKKLAELGFMGMMVSPDYGGSGLDTVSYVLAMEEISKIDASVSVCMSVNNSLVCYGLEAYGTEEQKQKYLTPLAQGTKNGELYIGAFLLSEPEAGSDATSQRTTAEDKGDYYLLNGTKNWITNGGTASVYLVIAQTDPSKGHKGISVFIVEKEWPGVVVGGKE
;
A
#
# COMPACT_ATOMS: atom_id res chain seq x y z
N MET A 1 23.17 9.61 4.21
CA MET A 1 23.31 8.21 3.72
C MET A 1 22.08 7.80 2.93
N ILE A 2 20.88 7.82 3.48
CA ILE A 2 19.60 7.39 2.83
C ILE A 2 19.35 8.11 1.51
N GLN A 3 19.43 9.45 1.48
CA GLN A 3 19.22 10.23 0.26
C GLN A 3 20.15 9.78 -0.89
N ARG A 4 21.41 9.49 -0.58
CA ARG A 4 22.37 9.00 -1.59
C ARG A 4 22.00 7.60 -2.10
N ALA A 5 21.64 6.69 -1.21
CA ALA A 5 21.20 5.34 -1.59
C ALA A 5 19.95 5.38 -2.48
N ALA A 6 18.98 6.25 -2.15
CA ALA A 6 17.78 6.46 -2.96
C ALA A 6 18.11 7.05 -4.34
N ARG A 7 19.04 8.03 -4.41
CA ARG A 7 19.51 8.61 -5.68
C ARG A 7 20.20 7.56 -6.54
N ASP A 8 21.15 6.82 -5.97
CA ASP A 8 21.90 5.79 -6.68
C ASP A 8 20.93 4.70 -7.21
N PHE A 9 19.96 4.27 -6.40
CA PHE A 9 18.90 3.37 -6.84
C PHE A 9 18.08 3.97 -8.00
N ALA A 10 17.61 5.20 -7.86
CA ALA A 10 16.77 5.83 -8.89
C ALA A 10 17.52 5.94 -10.23
N GLN A 11 18.80 6.35 -10.22
CA GLN A 11 19.61 6.50 -11.41
C GLN A 11 19.96 5.14 -12.06
N ASN A 12 20.28 4.13 -11.27
CA ASN A 12 20.78 2.87 -11.79
C ASN A 12 19.65 1.88 -12.12
N GLU A 13 18.54 1.91 -11.37
CA GLU A 13 17.50 0.90 -11.46
C GLU A 13 16.17 1.44 -12.00
N CYS A 14 15.84 2.71 -11.77
CA CYS A 14 14.59 3.28 -12.25
C CYS A 14 14.75 3.96 -13.62
N LEU A 15 15.80 4.78 -13.81
CA LEU A 15 16.02 5.51 -15.05
C LEU A 15 16.08 4.62 -16.30
N PRO A 16 16.77 3.46 -16.28
CA PRO A 16 16.69 2.54 -17.41
C PRO A 16 15.25 2.05 -17.63
N GLY A 17 14.71 2.31 -18.81
CA GLY A 17 13.39 1.85 -19.23
C GLY A 17 12.20 2.57 -18.59
N VAL A 18 12.39 3.71 -17.89
CA VAL A 18 11.27 4.45 -17.27
C VAL A 18 10.23 4.88 -18.29
N ILE A 19 10.64 5.42 -19.44
CA ILE A 19 9.74 5.85 -20.51
C ILE A 19 8.94 4.65 -21.05
N GLU A 20 9.61 3.54 -21.31
CA GLU A 20 8.96 2.33 -21.82
C GLU A 20 7.93 1.77 -20.81
N ARG A 21 8.25 1.75 -19.52
CA ARG A 21 7.30 1.34 -18.48
C ARG A 21 6.08 2.24 -18.42
N ASP A 22 6.28 3.55 -18.53
CA ASP A 22 5.21 4.54 -18.53
C ASP A 22 4.30 4.38 -19.76
N GLU A 23 4.87 4.37 -20.97
CA GLU A 23 4.13 4.19 -22.23
C GLU A 23 3.33 2.87 -22.28
N LYS A 24 3.90 1.78 -21.73
CA LYS A 24 3.26 0.47 -21.69
C LYS A 24 2.39 0.23 -20.45
N GLN A 25 2.25 1.22 -19.57
CA GLN A 25 1.50 1.09 -18.30
C GLN A 25 1.95 -0.14 -17.49
N GLN A 26 3.24 -0.34 -17.39
CA GLN A 26 3.86 -1.53 -16.80
C GLN A 26 4.15 -1.32 -15.33
N PHE A 27 3.60 -2.20 -14.45
CA PHE A 27 3.93 -2.16 -13.04
C PHE A 27 5.43 -2.42 -12.82
N PRO A 28 6.15 -1.57 -12.05
CA PRO A 28 7.62 -1.62 -11.91
C PRO A 28 8.06 -2.72 -10.92
N ARG A 29 7.69 -3.97 -11.18
CA ARG A 29 7.89 -5.10 -10.26
C ARG A 29 9.34 -5.29 -9.81
N GLU A 30 10.28 -5.21 -10.74
CA GLU A 30 11.70 -5.43 -10.43
C GLU A 30 12.28 -4.28 -9.60
N GLN A 31 11.87 -3.04 -9.87
CA GLN A 31 12.26 -1.89 -9.08
C GLN A 31 11.74 -1.98 -7.64
N ILE A 32 10.48 -2.42 -7.47
CA ILE A 32 9.88 -2.59 -6.13
C ILE A 32 10.57 -3.73 -5.37
N LYS A 33 10.94 -4.83 -6.02
CA LYS A 33 11.75 -5.90 -5.39
C LYS A 33 13.09 -5.37 -4.88
N LYS A 34 13.78 -4.58 -5.69
CA LYS A 34 15.06 -3.95 -5.28
C LYS A 34 14.89 -2.96 -4.14
N LEU A 35 13.79 -2.20 -4.11
CA LEU A 35 13.45 -1.36 -2.95
C LEU A 35 13.25 -2.19 -1.68
N ALA A 36 12.63 -3.38 -1.81
CA ALA A 36 12.48 -4.30 -0.68
C ALA A 36 13.85 -4.78 -0.16
N GLU A 37 14.76 -5.16 -1.04
CA GLU A 37 16.14 -5.56 -0.69
C GLU A 37 16.92 -4.43 0.02
N LEU A 38 16.65 -3.17 -0.31
CA LEU A 38 17.23 -1.99 0.32
C LEU A 38 16.55 -1.60 1.64
N GLY A 39 15.46 -2.29 2.05
CA GLY A 39 14.68 -1.97 3.24
C GLY A 39 13.78 -0.74 3.08
N PHE A 40 13.50 -0.32 1.85
CA PHE A 40 12.72 0.89 1.57
C PHE A 40 11.21 0.65 1.59
N MET A 41 10.76 -0.60 1.66
CA MET A 41 9.33 -0.91 1.73
C MET A 41 8.75 -0.75 3.15
N GLY A 42 9.60 -0.69 4.19
CA GLY A 42 9.23 -0.48 5.59
C GLY A 42 10.13 0.55 6.27
N MET A 43 10.39 1.69 5.62
CA MET A 43 11.37 2.67 6.11
C MET A 43 11.07 3.20 7.50
N MET A 44 9.79 3.50 7.79
CA MET A 44 9.36 4.08 9.06
C MET A 44 8.86 3.04 10.07
N VAL A 45 8.67 1.80 9.63
CA VAL A 45 8.20 0.69 10.48
C VAL A 45 9.27 0.31 11.50
N SER A 46 8.85 -0.01 12.73
CA SER A 46 9.74 -0.46 13.80
C SER A 46 10.57 -1.67 13.35
N PRO A 47 11.84 -1.75 13.76
CA PRO A 47 12.68 -2.94 13.60
C PRO A 47 12.05 -4.21 14.19
N ASP A 48 11.19 -4.09 15.21
CA ASP A 48 10.47 -5.22 15.82
C ASP A 48 9.56 -5.95 14.81
N TYR A 49 9.15 -5.24 13.76
CA TYR A 49 8.34 -5.77 12.65
C TYR A 49 9.12 -5.85 11.33
N GLY A 50 10.46 -5.85 11.40
CA GLY A 50 11.30 -5.98 10.22
C GLY A 50 11.45 -4.72 9.37
N GLY A 51 11.05 -3.56 9.89
CA GLY A 51 11.25 -2.26 9.26
C GLY A 51 12.62 -1.67 9.54
N SER A 52 12.90 -0.51 8.96
CA SER A 52 14.19 0.20 9.11
C SER A 52 14.21 1.21 10.27
N GLY A 53 13.07 1.52 10.88
CA GLY A 53 12.95 2.43 12.02
C GLY A 53 13.42 3.86 11.74
N LEU A 54 13.36 4.30 10.49
CA LEU A 54 13.80 5.63 10.06
C LEU A 54 12.74 6.69 10.35
N ASP A 55 13.18 7.94 10.44
CA ASP A 55 12.30 9.07 10.62
C ASP A 55 11.62 9.53 9.30
N THR A 56 10.60 10.38 9.44
CA THR A 56 9.86 10.93 8.31
C THR A 56 10.74 11.77 7.37
N VAL A 57 11.78 12.44 7.88
CA VAL A 57 12.69 13.24 7.04
C VAL A 57 13.50 12.31 6.12
N SER A 58 14.03 11.23 6.65
CA SER A 58 14.73 10.20 5.87
C SER A 58 13.83 9.59 4.79
N TYR A 59 12.56 9.31 5.13
CA TYR A 59 11.57 8.82 4.17
C TYR A 59 11.29 9.84 3.05
N VAL A 60 11.06 11.11 3.38
CA VAL A 60 10.79 12.16 2.39
C VAL A 60 11.99 12.39 1.47
N LEU A 61 13.22 12.37 2.00
CA LEU A 61 14.43 12.48 1.18
C LEU A 61 14.56 11.32 0.18
N ALA A 62 14.19 10.10 0.58
CA ALA A 62 14.16 8.97 -0.35
C ALA A 62 13.09 9.12 -1.42
N MET A 63 11.87 9.52 -1.02
CA MET A 63 10.76 9.81 -1.92
C MET A 63 11.14 10.87 -2.96
N GLU A 64 11.78 11.96 -2.55
CA GLU A 64 12.20 13.04 -3.44
C GLU A 64 13.17 12.53 -4.53
N GLU A 65 14.20 11.79 -4.14
CA GLU A 65 15.20 11.30 -5.08
C GLU A 65 14.63 10.28 -6.09
N ILE A 66 13.75 9.39 -5.63
CA ILE A 66 13.12 8.40 -6.52
C ILE A 66 12.10 9.08 -7.45
N SER A 67 11.27 10.00 -6.92
CA SER A 67 10.24 10.69 -7.69
C SER A 67 10.80 11.57 -8.82
N LYS A 68 12.01 12.09 -8.68
CA LYS A 68 12.70 12.84 -9.74
C LYS A 68 12.92 12.01 -11.01
N ILE A 69 12.96 10.69 -10.87
CA ILE A 69 13.26 9.76 -11.97
C ILE A 69 12.00 8.95 -12.34
N ASP A 70 11.33 8.34 -11.37
CA ASP A 70 10.17 7.49 -11.60
C ASP A 70 9.17 7.67 -10.45
N ALA A 71 8.17 8.53 -10.71
CA ALA A 71 7.12 8.83 -9.75
C ALA A 71 6.25 7.60 -9.45
N SER A 72 6.08 6.68 -10.40
CA SER A 72 5.30 5.45 -10.21
C SER A 72 5.93 4.54 -9.16
N VAL A 73 7.24 4.32 -9.26
CA VAL A 73 8.00 3.54 -8.26
C VAL A 73 7.89 4.19 -6.88
N SER A 74 8.06 5.52 -6.83
CA SER A 74 7.98 6.28 -5.59
C SER A 74 6.60 6.17 -4.93
N VAL A 75 5.52 6.30 -5.71
CA VAL A 75 4.14 6.20 -5.19
C VAL A 75 3.82 4.78 -4.73
N CYS A 76 4.26 3.75 -5.45
CA CYS A 76 4.13 2.36 -4.99
C CYS A 76 4.78 2.14 -3.62
N MET A 77 6.00 2.62 -3.44
CA MET A 77 6.72 2.59 -2.15
C MET A 77 5.97 3.38 -1.08
N SER A 78 5.47 4.57 -1.44
CA SER A 78 4.77 5.48 -0.51
C SER A 78 3.51 4.85 0.05
N VAL A 79 2.64 4.31 -0.79
CA VAL A 79 1.39 3.68 -0.35
C VAL A 79 1.65 2.54 0.62
N ASN A 80 2.65 1.71 0.34
CA ASN A 80 3.03 0.62 1.24
C ASN A 80 3.49 1.14 2.61
N ASN A 81 4.38 2.14 2.65
CA ASN A 81 4.93 2.70 3.90
C ASN A 81 3.91 3.53 4.67
N SER A 82 3.40 4.62 4.04
CA SER A 82 2.71 5.68 4.76
C SER A 82 1.22 5.42 4.99
N LEU A 83 0.61 4.53 4.23
CA LEU A 83 -0.81 4.19 4.36
C LEU A 83 -0.99 2.79 4.95
N VAL A 84 -0.41 1.77 4.32
CA VAL A 84 -0.67 0.38 4.72
C VAL A 84 0.11 -0.01 5.97
N CYS A 85 1.44 0.12 5.93
CA CYS A 85 2.27 -0.23 7.09
C CYS A 85 1.95 0.67 8.29
N TYR A 86 1.82 1.99 8.09
CA TYR A 86 1.45 2.91 9.16
C TYR A 86 0.09 2.54 9.78
N GLY A 87 -0.92 2.26 8.96
CA GLY A 87 -2.25 1.88 9.45
C GLY A 87 -2.21 0.61 10.30
N LEU A 88 -1.46 -0.41 9.85
CA LEU A 88 -1.28 -1.65 10.60
C LEU A 88 -0.47 -1.45 11.88
N GLU A 89 0.61 -0.68 11.83
CA GLU A 89 1.45 -0.45 13.01
C GLU A 89 0.71 0.33 14.10
N ALA A 90 -0.06 1.36 13.71
CA ALA A 90 -0.78 2.23 14.64
C ALA A 90 -2.04 1.59 15.24
N TYR A 91 -2.75 0.75 14.47
CA TYR A 91 -4.10 0.31 14.83
C TYR A 91 -4.29 -1.21 14.80
N GLY A 92 -3.36 -1.97 14.24
CA GLY A 92 -3.44 -3.43 14.19
C GLY A 92 -3.22 -4.09 15.55
N THR A 93 -3.84 -5.25 15.75
CA THR A 93 -3.49 -6.13 16.87
C THR A 93 -2.09 -6.73 16.67
N GLU A 94 -1.47 -7.24 17.74
CA GLU A 94 -0.16 -7.86 17.63
C GLU A 94 -0.14 -9.02 16.61
N GLU A 95 -1.19 -9.84 16.61
CA GLU A 95 -1.35 -10.92 15.64
C GLU A 95 -1.41 -10.40 14.20
N GLN A 96 -2.16 -9.31 13.95
CA GLN A 96 -2.25 -8.67 12.64
C GLN A 96 -0.90 -8.07 12.20
N LYS A 97 -0.16 -7.47 13.13
CA LYS A 97 1.18 -6.93 12.84
C LYS A 97 2.15 -8.04 12.43
N GLN A 98 2.21 -9.10 13.18
CA GLN A 98 3.08 -10.24 12.86
C GLN A 98 2.69 -10.88 11.52
N LYS A 99 1.40 -11.06 11.27
CA LYS A 99 0.91 -11.71 10.06
C LYS A 99 1.08 -10.87 8.80
N TYR A 100 0.82 -9.56 8.89
CA TYR A 100 0.72 -8.66 7.73
C TYR A 100 1.79 -7.57 7.69
N LEU A 101 2.03 -6.86 8.79
CA LEU A 101 2.96 -5.72 8.81
C LEU A 101 4.39 -6.18 8.55
N THR A 102 4.83 -7.25 9.20
CA THR A 102 6.22 -7.74 9.04
C THR A 102 6.56 -8.06 7.58
N PRO A 103 5.81 -8.89 6.84
CA PRO A 103 6.12 -9.14 5.44
C PRO A 103 5.90 -7.92 4.53
N LEU A 104 4.98 -7.01 4.86
CA LEU A 104 4.80 -5.75 4.12
C LEU A 104 5.99 -4.80 4.30
N ALA A 105 6.53 -4.69 5.51
CA ALA A 105 7.71 -3.89 5.80
C ALA A 105 8.96 -4.45 5.10
N GLN A 106 9.08 -5.76 5.02
CA GLN A 106 10.13 -6.44 4.25
C GLN A 106 9.90 -6.37 2.73
N GLY A 107 8.67 -6.07 2.29
CA GLY A 107 8.28 -6.04 0.87
C GLY A 107 8.22 -7.42 0.21
N THR A 108 8.45 -8.49 0.97
CA THR A 108 8.47 -9.88 0.48
C THR A 108 7.91 -10.86 1.51
N LYS A 109 7.34 -11.96 1.00
CA LYS A 109 6.91 -13.11 1.80
C LYS A 109 7.23 -14.38 1.02
N ASN A 110 7.97 -15.31 1.63
CA ASN A 110 8.41 -16.55 0.98
C ASN A 110 9.17 -16.34 -0.35
N GLY A 111 9.95 -15.24 -0.46
CA GLY A 111 10.69 -14.89 -1.67
C GLY A 111 9.87 -14.19 -2.77
N GLU A 112 8.56 -14.06 -2.58
CA GLU A 112 7.68 -13.35 -3.51
C GLU A 112 7.39 -11.93 -3.04
N LEU A 113 7.12 -11.03 -3.99
CA LEU A 113 6.74 -9.65 -3.70
C LEU A 113 5.45 -9.61 -2.87
N TYR A 114 5.51 -8.94 -1.72
CA TYR A 114 4.40 -8.81 -0.80
C TYR A 114 4.22 -7.34 -0.40
N ILE A 115 3.27 -6.67 -1.03
CA ILE A 115 2.99 -5.25 -0.84
C ILE A 115 1.51 -5.03 -0.59
N GLY A 116 1.19 -3.86 -0.05
CA GLY A 116 -0.17 -3.47 0.27
C GLY A 116 -0.75 -2.40 -0.66
N ALA A 117 -2.07 -2.30 -0.62
CA ALA A 117 -2.82 -1.21 -1.21
C ALA A 117 -3.85 -0.66 -0.23
N PHE A 118 -4.18 0.63 -0.36
CA PHE A 118 -5.12 1.35 0.49
C PHE A 118 -6.37 1.71 -0.32
N LEU A 119 -7.49 1.09 0.00
CA LEU A 119 -8.72 1.14 -0.76
C LEU A 119 -9.72 2.12 -0.13
N LEU A 120 -9.58 3.41 -0.45
CA LEU A 120 -10.44 4.48 0.05
C LEU A 120 -11.41 4.98 -1.02
N SER A 121 -10.89 5.51 -2.14
CA SER A 121 -11.66 6.20 -3.17
C SER A 121 -12.66 5.29 -3.87
N GLU A 122 -13.81 5.86 -4.23
CA GLU A 122 -14.89 5.20 -4.96
C GLU A 122 -15.31 6.05 -6.16
N PRO A 123 -16.07 5.52 -7.12
CA PRO A 123 -16.54 6.30 -8.29
C PRO A 123 -17.22 7.62 -7.91
N GLU A 124 -18.01 7.64 -6.83
CA GLU A 124 -18.73 8.81 -6.38
C GLU A 124 -18.16 9.46 -5.11
N ALA A 125 -17.06 8.92 -4.56
CA ALA A 125 -16.45 9.40 -3.31
C ALA A 125 -14.92 9.53 -3.45
N GLY A 126 -14.48 10.65 -4.02
CA GLY A 126 -13.07 11.04 -4.12
C GLY A 126 -12.69 11.98 -2.98
N SER A 127 -12.80 13.30 -3.22
CA SER A 127 -12.48 14.33 -2.20
C SER A 127 -13.38 14.25 -0.97
N ASP A 128 -14.64 13.90 -1.14
CA ASP A 128 -15.54 13.58 -0.03
C ASP A 128 -15.49 12.07 0.27
N ALA A 129 -14.40 11.62 0.86
CA ALA A 129 -14.19 10.20 1.18
C ALA A 129 -15.19 9.65 2.22
N THR A 130 -15.87 10.52 2.97
CA THR A 130 -16.87 10.10 3.96
C THR A 130 -18.21 9.72 3.33
N SER A 131 -18.46 10.15 2.09
CA SER A 131 -19.64 9.79 1.30
C SER A 131 -19.54 8.44 0.58
N GLN A 132 -18.58 7.61 0.99
CA GLN A 132 -18.37 6.28 0.43
C GLN A 132 -19.61 5.37 0.57
N ARG A 133 -19.77 4.47 -0.38
CA ARG A 133 -20.90 3.52 -0.46
C ARG A 133 -20.53 2.07 -0.18
N THR A 134 -19.24 1.73 -0.16
CA THR A 134 -18.79 0.39 0.23
C THR A 134 -19.27 0.09 1.63
N THR A 135 -19.98 -1.02 1.81
CA THR A 135 -20.54 -1.48 3.09
C THR A 135 -19.79 -2.68 3.63
N ALA A 136 -19.82 -2.83 4.95
CA ALA A 136 -19.37 -4.02 5.65
C ALA A 136 -20.49 -4.46 6.60
N GLU A 137 -21.25 -5.48 6.20
CA GLU A 137 -22.36 -6.02 6.97
C GLU A 137 -21.84 -7.05 7.99
N ASP A 138 -22.16 -6.86 9.26
CA ASP A 138 -21.83 -7.80 10.31
C ASP A 138 -22.73 -9.05 10.20
N LYS A 139 -22.12 -10.22 10.05
CA LYS A 139 -22.78 -11.53 9.98
C LYS A 139 -22.49 -12.38 11.24
N GLY A 140 -21.95 -11.79 12.30
CA GLY A 140 -21.55 -12.43 13.53
C GLY A 140 -20.11 -12.94 13.48
N ASP A 141 -19.86 -14.01 12.76
CA ASP A 141 -18.50 -14.60 12.67
C ASP A 141 -17.60 -13.94 11.60
N TYR A 142 -18.17 -13.14 10.71
CA TYR A 142 -17.47 -12.44 9.65
C TYR A 142 -18.20 -11.16 9.21
N TYR A 143 -17.51 -10.31 8.46
CA TYR A 143 -18.11 -9.18 7.77
C TYR A 143 -18.23 -9.46 6.27
N LEU A 144 -19.38 -9.16 5.69
CA LEU A 144 -19.59 -9.19 4.25
C LEU A 144 -19.35 -7.80 3.68
N LEU A 145 -18.24 -7.63 2.94
CA LEU A 145 -17.91 -6.39 2.26
C LEU A 145 -18.54 -6.37 0.87
N ASN A 146 -19.16 -5.23 0.51
CA ASN A 146 -19.76 -5.05 -0.80
C ASN A 146 -19.56 -3.61 -1.29
N GLY A 147 -18.94 -3.44 -2.45
CA GLY A 147 -18.64 -2.13 -3.02
C GLY A 147 -17.54 -2.18 -4.09
N THR A 148 -17.22 -1.00 -4.61
CA THR A 148 -16.19 -0.82 -5.64
C THR A 148 -15.27 0.32 -5.24
N LYS A 149 -13.97 0.11 -5.37
CA LYS A 149 -12.94 1.10 -5.10
C LYS A 149 -12.19 1.45 -6.39
N ASN A 150 -11.85 2.72 -6.57
CA ASN A 150 -11.19 3.25 -7.76
C ASN A 150 -9.86 3.93 -7.42
N TRP A 151 -9.00 4.07 -8.41
CA TRP A 151 -7.71 4.78 -8.33
C TRP A 151 -6.78 4.18 -7.28
N ILE A 152 -6.73 2.85 -7.22
CA ILE A 152 -6.00 2.15 -6.17
C ILE A 152 -4.56 1.84 -6.62
N THR A 153 -3.62 2.64 -6.13
CA THR A 153 -2.19 2.34 -6.27
C THR A 153 -1.88 0.95 -5.74
N ASN A 154 -1.12 0.17 -6.48
CA ASN A 154 -0.80 -1.24 -6.22
C ASN A 154 -2.01 -2.19 -6.34
N GLY A 155 -3.22 -1.74 -6.65
CA GLY A 155 -4.45 -2.55 -6.58
C GLY A 155 -4.39 -3.88 -7.33
N GLY A 156 -3.79 -3.88 -8.52
CA GLY A 156 -3.63 -5.10 -9.33
C GLY A 156 -2.52 -6.04 -8.87
N THR A 157 -1.59 -5.58 -8.03
CA THR A 157 -0.37 -6.33 -7.67
C THR A 157 -0.26 -6.62 -6.16
N ALA A 158 -0.88 -5.80 -5.32
CA ALA A 158 -0.84 -5.94 -3.87
C ALA A 158 -1.39 -7.30 -3.42
N SER A 159 -0.82 -7.83 -2.35
CA SER A 159 -1.25 -9.08 -1.72
C SER A 159 -2.28 -8.84 -0.62
N VAL A 160 -2.26 -7.64 -0.04
CA VAL A 160 -3.13 -7.23 1.07
C VAL A 160 -3.71 -5.85 0.79
N TYR A 161 -4.97 -5.70 1.10
CA TYR A 161 -5.73 -4.46 0.99
C TYR A 161 -6.17 -3.96 2.37
N LEU A 162 -5.97 -2.68 2.67
CA LEU A 162 -6.71 -1.99 3.71
C LEU A 162 -7.94 -1.35 3.08
N VAL A 163 -9.10 -1.96 3.31
CA VAL A 163 -10.37 -1.55 2.71
C VAL A 163 -11.15 -0.70 3.71
N ILE A 164 -11.50 0.51 3.30
CA ILE A 164 -12.34 1.41 4.08
C ILE A 164 -13.79 1.14 3.72
N ALA A 165 -14.64 0.82 4.71
CA ALA A 165 -16.05 0.49 4.48
C ALA A 165 -16.95 1.00 5.60
N GLN A 166 -18.21 1.23 5.28
CA GLN A 166 -19.25 1.67 6.20
C GLN A 166 -19.84 0.47 6.95
N THR A 167 -19.69 0.45 8.26
CA THR A 167 -20.25 -0.58 9.16
C THR A 167 -21.56 -0.16 9.81
N ASP A 168 -21.77 1.16 10.01
CA ASP A 168 -22.98 1.70 10.65
C ASP A 168 -23.35 3.05 10.01
N PRO A 169 -24.19 3.05 8.95
CA PRO A 169 -24.59 4.29 8.26
C PRO A 169 -25.28 5.30 9.18
N SER A 170 -25.92 4.86 10.28
CA SER A 170 -26.60 5.75 11.20
C SER A 170 -25.65 6.70 11.95
N LYS A 171 -24.36 6.33 12.04
CA LYS A 171 -23.30 7.10 12.69
C LYS A 171 -22.52 8.03 11.74
N GLY A 172 -22.91 8.09 10.45
CA GLY A 172 -22.19 8.86 9.44
C GLY A 172 -20.70 8.45 9.36
N HIS A 173 -19.78 9.43 9.36
CA HIS A 173 -18.34 9.14 9.27
C HIS A 173 -17.79 8.34 10.48
N LYS A 174 -18.48 8.34 11.62
CA LYS A 174 -18.08 7.54 12.80
C LYS A 174 -18.45 6.07 12.68
N GLY A 175 -19.23 5.70 11.68
CA GLY A 175 -19.57 4.32 11.35
C GLY A 175 -18.64 3.68 10.33
N ILE A 176 -17.56 4.36 9.94
CA ILE A 176 -16.57 3.87 8.98
C ILE A 176 -15.50 3.04 9.70
N SER A 177 -15.16 1.91 9.15
CA SER A 177 -14.14 1.00 9.67
C SER A 177 -13.13 0.59 8.60
N VAL A 178 -12.00 0.04 9.02
CA VAL A 178 -10.93 -0.46 8.14
C VAL A 178 -10.86 -1.97 8.25
N PHE A 179 -10.80 -2.65 7.12
CA PHE A 179 -10.70 -4.10 7.02
C PHE A 179 -9.41 -4.51 6.33
N ILE A 180 -8.74 -5.52 6.87
CA ILE A 180 -7.64 -6.20 6.20
C ILE A 180 -8.26 -7.27 5.30
N VAL A 181 -8.00 -7.20 4.00
CA VAL A 181 -8.51 -8.15 3.01
C VAL A 181 -7.34 -8.73 2.22
N GLU A 182 -7.23 -10.05 2.17
CA GLU A 182 -6.23 -10.71 1.33
C GLU A 182 -6.76 -10.79 -0.11
N LYS A 183 -5.89 -10.52 -1.09
CA LYS A 183 -6.26 -10.50 -2.51
C LYS A 183 -6.93 -11.79 -2.99
N GLU A 184 -6.47 -12.92 -2.47
CA GLU A 184 -6.92 -14.24 -2.90
C GLU A 184 -8.27 -14.67 -2.26
N TRP A 185 -8.86 -13.82 -1.43
CA TRP A 185 -10.16 -14.17 -0.82
C TRP A 185 -11.29 -14.19 -1.85
N PRO A 186 -12.27 -15.11 -1.70
CA PRO A 186 -13.41 -15.18 -2.59
C PRO A 186 -14.18 -13.84 -2.66
N GLY A 187 -14.55 -13.45 -3.87
CA GLY A 187 -15.27 -12.19 -4.12
C GLY A 187 -14.39 -10.97 -4.35
N VAL A 188 -13.07 -11.08 -4.15
CA VAL A 188 -12.15 -10.00 -4.52
C VAL A 188 -11.92 -10.05 -6.04
N VAL A 189 -12.30 -8.98 -6.72
CA VAL A 189 -12.15 -8.85 -8.18
C VAL A 189 -11.34 -7.60 -8.49
N VAL A 190 -10.25 -7.77 -9.22
CA VAL A 190 -9.46 -6.65 -9.75
C VAL A 190 -10.08 -6.22 -11.08
N GLY A 191 -10.48 -4.95 -11.15
CA GLY A 191 -11.04 -4.34 -12.36
C GLY A 191 -9.99 -4.00 -13.42
N GLY A 192 -10.34 -3.07 -14.31
CA GLY A 192 -9.44 -2.54 -15.33
C GLY A 192 -8.27 -1.75 -14.74
N LYS A 193 -7.23 -1.56 -15.55
CA LYS A 193 -6.20 -0.56 -15.27
C LYS A 193 -6.66 0.77 -15.81
N GLU A 194 -6.45 1.80 -15.04
CA GLU A 194 -6.71 3.20 -15.39
C GLU A 194 -5.43 3.85 -15.94
#